data_2eddcb5fca14da704edb241688e37d53
#
_entry.id   2eddcb5fca14da704edb241688e37d53
#
_cell.length_a   1.000
_cell.length_b   1.000
_cell.length_c   1.000
_cell.angle_alpha   90.00
_cell.angle_beta   90.00
_cell.angle_gamma   90.00
#
_symmetry.space_group_name_H-M   'P 1'
#
loop_
_entity.id
_entity.type
_entity.pdbx_description
1 polymer ?
#
loop_
_entity_poly.entity_id
_entity_poly.type
_entity_poly.pdbx_seq_one_letter_code
_entity_poly.pdbx_strand_id
1 'polypeptide(L)'
;MTKIVICGANGKMGHTVASCIDGRDDCTVIGGVDSYTAKYADFPIVATPAELPEVPDVIIDFSNPSTLDELLEYALVNNVALVLATTGYDDAQIQKIQSASQQIPVFFTFNMSLGINLLVELALSLIHI
;
A
#
# COMPACT_ATOMS: atom_id res chain seq x y z
N MET A 1 -12.54 -12.04 -0.57
CA MET A 1 -11.66 -11.41 0.44
C MET A 1 -10.74 -10.42 -0.25
N THR A 2 -10.67 -9.20 0.26
CA THR A 2 -9.83 -8.15 -0.32
C THR A 2 -8.36 -8.49 -0.15
N LYS A 3 -7.59 -8.42 -1.23
CA LYS A 3 -6.16 -8.75 -1.24
C LYS A 3 -5.35 -7.47 -1.06
N ILE A 4 -4.51 -7.42 -0.03
CA ILE A 4 -3.73 -6.25 0.35
C ILE A 4 -2.24 -6.54 0.22
N VAL A 5 -1.49 -5.55 -0.31
CA VAL A 5 -0.03 -5.54 -0.29
C VAL A 5 0.41 -4.36 0.56
N ILE A 6 1.46 -4.55 1.36
CA ILE A 6 2.03 -3.51 2.21
C ILE A 6 3.40 -3.12 1.65
N CYS A 7 3.56 -1.86 1.24
CA CYS A 7 4.87 -1.31 0.89
C CYS A 7 5.49 -0.72 2.16
N GLY A 8 6.76 -1.00 2.38
CA GLY A 8 7.40 -0.74 3.66
C GLY A 8 7.09 -1.84 4.67
N ALA A 9 6.90 -3.06 4.19
CA ALA A 9 6.40 -4.20 4.98
C ALA A 9 7.29 -4.55 6.17
N ASN A 10 8.59 -4.36 6.07
CA ASN A 10 9.53 -4.66 7.16
C ASN A 10 9.76 -3.49 8.11
N GLY A 11 9.14 -2.36 7.87
CA GLY A 11 9.15 -1.25 8.82
C GLY A 11 8.20 -1.50 9.98
N LYS A 12 8.31 -0.66 11.00
CA LYS A 12 7.48 -0.76 12.21
C LYS A 12 5.98 -0.69 11.89
N MET A 13 5.59 0.27 11.05
CA MET A 13 4.18 0.43 10.67
C MET A 13 3.69 -0.73 9.82
N GLY A 14 4.53 -1.26 8.94
CA GLY A 14 4.20 -2.42 8.13
C GLY A 14 3.87 -3.65 8.97
N HIS A 15 4.69 -3.93 9.99
CA HIS A 15 4.42 -5.02 10.93
C HIS A 15 3.11 -4.81 11.67
N THR A 16 2.84 -3.59 12.11
CA THR A 16 1.60 -3.26 12.84
C THR A 16 0.37 -3.48 11.97
N VAL A 17 0.42 -3.01 10.71
CA VAL A 17 -0.69 -3.19 9.77
C VAL A 17 -0.92 -4.68 9.47
N ALA A 18 0.14 -5.43 9.25
CA ALA A 18 0.03 -6.85 8.99
C ALA A 18 -0.63 -7.59 10.16
N SER A 19 -0.27 -7.24 11.39
CA SER A 19 -0.90 -7.80 12.59
C SER A 19 -2.38 -7.45 12.70
N CYS A 20 -2.72 -6.21 12.35
CA CYS A 20 -4.10 -5.75 12.38
C CYS A 20 -4.98 -6.53 11.38
N ILE A 21 -4.44 -6.81 10.21
CA ILE A 21 -5.16 -7.52 9.15
C ILE A 21 -5.27 -9.01 9.46
N ASP A 22 -4.29 -9.59 10.12
CA ASP A 22 -4.19 -11.03 10.36
C ASP A 22 -5.44 -11.60 11.06
N GLY A 23 -6.09 -10.82 11.92
CA GLY A 23 -7.29 -11.28 12.63
C GLY A 23 -8.59 -11.03 11.89
N ARG A 24 -8.56 -10.48 10.67
CA ARG A 24 -9.77 -10.13 9.94
C ARG A 24 -10.17 -11.24 8.97
N ASP A 25 -11.47 -11.35 8.72
CA ASP A 25 -12.01 -12.31 7.76
C ASP A 25 -12.48 -11.67 6.45
N ASP A 26 -12.34 -10.33 6.32
CA ASP A 26 -12.75 -9.58 5.14
C ASP A 26 -11.59 -9.18 4.23
N CYS A 27 -10.35 -9.36 4.68
CA CYS A 27 -9.16 -9.01 3.90
C CYS A 27 -7.97 -9.88 4.32
N THR A 28 -6.97 -9.94 3.46
CA THR A 28 -5.76 -10.71 3.72
C THR A 28 -4.56 -10.02 3.09
N VAL A 29 -3.38 -10.16 3.70
CA VAL A 29 -2.12 -9.68 3.11
C VAL A 29 -1.57 -10.78 2.23
N ILE A 30 -1.39 -10.49 0.95
CA ILE A 30 -0.85 -11.45 -0.03
C ILE A 30 0.62 -11.22 -0.33
N GLY A 31 1.18 -10.11 0.09
CA GLY A 31 2.58 -9.80 -0.14
C GLY A 31 3.00 -8.50 0.48
N GLY A 32 4.31 -8.29 0.54
CA GLY A 32 4.92 -7.05 0.98
C GLY A 32 6.00 -6.61 0.03
N VAL A 33 6.31 -5.32 0.04
CA VAL A 33 7.40 -4.73 -0.73
C VAL A 33 8.30 -3.98 0.24
N ASP A 34 9.59 -4.28 0.21
CA ASP A 34 10.58 -3.62 1.06
C ASP A 34 11.97 -3.89 0.50
N SER A 35 12.91 -2.99 0.75
CA SER A 35 14.32 -3.22 0.42
C SER A 35 14.91 -4.36 1.25
N TYR A 36 14.40 -4.55 2.47
CA TYR A 36 14.75 -5.68 3.31
C TYR A 36 13.67 -6.74 3.14
N THR A 37 14.00 -7.86 2.48
CA THR A 37 13.03 -8.85 2.02
C THR A 37 12.86 -10.05 2.96
N ALA A 38 13.33 -9.96 4.19
CA ALA A 38 13.17 -11.05 5.15
C ALA A 38 11.68 -11.26 5.50
N LYS A 39 11.22 -12.48 5.29
CA LYS A 39 9.85 -12.86 5.56
C LYS A 39 9.62 -13.02 7.07
N TYR A 40 8.53 -12.48 7.58
CA TYR A 40 8.16 -12.62 8.99
C TYR A 40 6.73 -13.15 9.20
N ALA A 41 6.02 -13.43 8.11
CA ALA A 41 4.63 -13.90 8.16
C ALA A 41 4.39 -14.84 6.98
N ASP A 42 3.14 -15.18 6.71
CA ASP A 42 2.79 -16.16 5.67
C ASP A 42 2.87 -15.60 4.24
N PHE A 43 3.11 -14.31 4.08
CA PHE A 43 3.18 -13.69 2.76
C PHE A 43 4.64 -13.42 2.35
N PRO A 44 4.95 -13.45 1.05
CA PRO A 44 6.30 -13.13 0.57
C PRO A 44 6.57 -11.63 0.65
N ILE A 45 7.84 -11.26 0.81
CA ILE A 45 8.28 -9.87 0.74
C ILE A 45 9.28 -9.77 -0.41
N VAL A 46 9.00 -8.86 -1.35
CA VAL A 46 9.81 -8.68 -2.55
C VAL A 46 10.36 -7.25 -2.60
N ALA A 47 11.38 -7.03 -3.43
CA ALA A 47 12.06 -5.74 -3.48
C ALA A 47 11.26 -4.69 -4.26
N THR A 48 10.48 -5.10 -5.26
CA THR A 48 9.71 -4.20 -6.09
C THR A 48 8.31 -4.76 -6.33
N PRO A 49 7.32 -3.91 -6.60
CA PRO A 49 5.96 -4.39 -6.88
C PRO A 49 5.89 -5.35 -8.07
N ALA A 50 6.74 -5.18 -9.06
CA ALA A 50 6.76 -6.03 -10.25
C ALA A 50 7.09 -7.49 -9.93
N GLU A 51 7.73 -7.76 -8.80
CA GLU A 51 8.10 -9.10 -8.39
C GLU A 51 6.99 -9.82 -7.61
N LEU A 52 5.87 -9.14 -7.32
CA LEU A 52 4.77 -9.74 -6.60
C LEU A 52 4.18 -10.92 -7.39
N PRO A 53 3.94 -12.07 -6.74
CA PRO A 53 3.38 -13.24 -7.42
C PRO A 53 1.92 -13.09 -7.81
N GLU A 54 1.20 -12.14 -7.20
CA GLU A 54 -0.22 -11.93 -7.43
C GLU A 54 -0.53 -10.44 -7.37
N VAL A 55 -1.47 -9.99 -8.21
CA VAL A 55 -1.91 -8.58 -8.21
C VAL A 55 -2.88 -8.36 -7.05
N PRO A 56 -2.62 -7.39 -6.16
CA PRO A 56 -3.55 -7.09 -5.06
C PRO A 56 -4.72 -6.24 -5.53
N ASP A 57 -5.72 -6.09 -4.67
CA ASP A 57 -6.81 -5.14 -4.86
C ASP A 57 -6.40 -3.73 -4.43
N VAL A 58 -5.59 -3.64 -3.38
CA VAL A 58 -5.15 -2.35 -2.83
C VAL A 58 -3.75 -2.49 -2.23
N ILE A 59 -2.97 -1.41 -2.32
CA ILE A 59 -1.65 -1.30 -1.70
C ILE A 59 -1.70 -0.22 -0.64
N ILE A 60 -1.23 -0.54 0.57
CA ILE A 60 -1.02 0.45 1.65
C ILE A 60 0.47 0.73 1.71
N ASP A 61 0.85 1.99 1.51
CA ASP A 61 2.25 2.39 1.35
C ASP A 61 2.76 3.19 2.55
N PHE A 62 3.75 2.61 3.25
CA PHE A 62 4.50 3.28 4.31
C PHE A 62 6.00 3.39 3.97
N SER A 63 6.38 3.25 2.72
CA SER A 63 7.78 3.23 2.32
C SER A 63 8.41 4.64 2.38
N ASN A 64 8.85 5.18 1.28
CA ASN A 64 9.38 6.54 1.24
C ASN A 64 9.11 7.16 -0.13
N PRO A 65 9.25 8.49 -0.27
CA PRO A 65 8.92 9.16 -1.54
C PRO A 65 9.71 8.67 -2.74
N SER A 66 10.91 8.13 -2.54
CA SER A 66 11.76 7.70 -3.66
C SER A 66 11.18 6.53 -4.44
N THR A 67 10.24 5.77 -3.88
CA THR A 67 9.63 4.61 -4.54
C THR A 67 8.30 4.94 -5.20
N LEU A 68 7.87 6.20 -5.18
CA LEU A 68 6.55 6.58 -5.66
C LEU A 68 6.33 6.29 -7.15
N ASP A 69 7.30 6.63 -8.00
CA ASP A 69 7.13 6.47 -9.45
C ASP A 69 6.91 5.01 -9.82
N GLU A 70 7.66 4.12 -9.24
CA GLU A 70 7.54 2.69 -9.46
C GLU A 70 6.18 2.16 -8.97
N LEU A 71 5.75 2.62 -7.80
CA LEU A 71 4.48 2.23 -7.23
C LEU A 71 3.31 2.72 -8.08
N LEU A 72 3.34 3.98 -8.52
CA LEU A 72 2.29 4.54 -9.37
C LEU A 72 2.21 3.81 -10.71
N GLU A 73 3.34 3.52 -11.32
CA GLU A 73 3.37 2.78 -12.59
C GLU A 73 2.72 1.41 -12.42
N TYR A 74 3.10 0.67 -11.40
CA TYR A 74 2.52 -0.64 -11.13
C TYR A 74 1.00 -0.56 -10.92
N ALA A 75 0.56 0.39 -10.09
CA ALA A 75 -0.85 0.54 -9.76
C ALA A 75 -1.69 0.94 -10.98
N LEU A 76 -1.18 1.82 -11.83
CA LEU A 76 -1.88 2.25 -13.03
C LEU A 76 -2.01 1.11 -14.06
N VAL A 77 -0.93 0.36 -14.26
CA VAL A 77 -0.93 -0.77 -15.21
C VAL A 77 -1.86 -1.88 -14.75
N ASN A 78 -1.92 -2.16 -13.46
CA ASN A 78 -2.66 -3.29 -12.91
C ASN A 78 -4.02 -2.89 -12.31
N ASN A 79 -4.37 -1.62 -12.38
CA ASN A 79 -5.63 -1.08 -11.84
C ASN A 79 -5.80 -1.38 -10.34
N VAL A 80 -4.78 -1.02 -9.56
CA VAL A 80 -4.73 -1.27 -8.12
C VAL A 80 -5.02 0.02 -7.36
N ALA A 81 -5.87 -0.04 -6.34
CA ALA A 81 -6.13 1.11 -5.47
C ALA A 81 -4.94 1.37 -4.53
N LEU A 82 -4.74 2.62 -4.14
CA LEU A 82 -3.62 3.02 -3.29
C LEU A 82 -4.08 3.77 -2.05
N VAL A 83 -3.51 3.41 -0.90
CA VAL A 83 -3.57 4.21 0.33
C VAL A 83 -2.13 4.67 0.59
N LEU A 84 -1.88 5.97 0.38
CA LEU A 84 -0.54 6.54 0.52
C LEU A 84 -0.41 7.19 1.88
N ALA A 85 0.29 6.52 2.77
CA ALA A 85 0.54 6.97 4.13
C ALA A 85 2.00 7.42 4.35
N THR A 86 2.77 7.56 3.28
CA THR A 86 4.14 8.08 3.31
C THR A 86 4.10 9.60 3.37
N THR A 87 5.05 10.20 4.09
CA THR A 87 5.20 11.65 4.18
C THR A 87 6.41 12.12 3.38
N GLY A 88 6.46 13.43 3.10
CA GLY A 88 7.64 14.04 2.47
C GLY A 88 7.63 14.09 0.96
N TYR A 89 6.49 13.91 0.32
CA TYR A 89 6.39 14.10 -1.13
C TYR A 89 6.60 15.56 -1.51
N ASP A 90 7.32 15.81 -2.61
CA ASP A 90 7.45 17.16 -3.16
C ASP A 90 6.24 17.50 -4.04
N ASP A 91 6.20 18.75 -4.54
CA ASP A 91 5.07 19.23 -5.34
C ASP A 91 4.88 18.43 -6.63
N ALA A 92 5.97 18.04 -7.29
CA ALA A 92 5.90 17.24 -8.51
C ALA A 92 5.30 15.86 -8.22
N GLN A 93 5.68 15.26 -7.10
CA GLN A 93 5.14 13.97 -6.70
C GLN A 93 3.65 14.05 -6.34
N ILE A 94 3.25 15.12 -5.67
CA ILE A 94 1.83 15.34 -5.35
C ILE A 94 1.01 15.48 -6.63
N GLN A 95 1.53 16.16 -7.64
CA GLN A 95 0.86 16.28 -8.93
C GLN A 95 0.70 14.92 -9.62
N LYS A 96 1.71 14.07 -9.54
CA LYS A 96 1.64 12.70 -10.07
C LYS A 96 0.56 11.88 -9.36
N ILE A 97 0.47 12.01 -8.04
CA ILE A 97 -0.56 11.33 -7.25
C ILE A 97 -1.95 11.80 -7.67
N GLN A 98 -2.13 13.11 -7.84
CA GLN A 98 -3.41 13.68 -8.27
C GLN A 98 -3.79 13.19 -9.67
N SER A 99 -2.85 13.11 -10.59
CA SER A 99 -3.09 12.57 -11.92
C SER A 99 -3.51 11.10 -11.87
N ALA A 100 -2.82 10.30 -11.07
CA ALA A 100 -3.14 8.88 -10.91
C ALA A 100 -4.54 8.68 -10.33
N SER A 101 -4.98 9.57 -9.43
CA SER A 101 -6.29 9.48 -8.79
C SER A 101 -7.46 9.65 -9.76
N GLN A 102 -7.21 10.11 -10.97
CA GLN A 102 -8.22 10.19 -12.01
C GLN A 102 -8.47 8.86 -12.71
N GLN A 103 -7.56 7.90 -12.54
CA GLN A 103 -7.62 6.60 -13.21
C GLN A 103 -7.86 5.45 -12.24
N ILE A 104 -7.33 5.55 -11.02
CA ILE A 104 -7.47 4.52 -9.98
C ILE A 104 -7.89 5.19 -8.66
N PRO A 105 -8.54 4.46 -7.75
CA PRO A 105 -8.85 5.00 -6.42
C PRO A 105 -7.56 5.25 -5.65
N VAL A 106 -7.37 6.46 -5.14
CA VAL A 106 -6.21 6.83 -4.33
C VAL A 106 -6.69 7.59 -3.10
N PHE A 107 -6.29 7.13 -1.92
CA PHE A 107 -6.39 7.90 -0.69
C PHE A 107 -4.99 8.39 -0.34
N PHE A 108 -4.85 9.71 -0.20
CA PHE A 108 -3.59 10.35 0.13
C PHE A 108 -3.81 11.30 1.31
N THR A 109 -2.97 11.19 2.34
CA THR A 109 -3.07 12.07 3.49
C THR A 109 -1.72 12.69 3.81
N PHE A 110 -1.75 13.99 4.12
CA PHE A 110 -0.57 14.72 4.60
C PHE A 110 -0.33 14.47 6.09
N ASN A 111 -1.32 13.94 6.80
CA ASN A 111 -1.28 13.84 8.24
C ASN A 111 -1.31 12.37 8.68
N MET A 112 -0.22 11.93 9.28
CA MET A 112 -0.05 10.55 9.74
C MET A 112 -0.69 10.27 11.09
N SER A 113 -1.56 11.16 11.58
CA SER A 113 -2.25 10.95 12.86
C SER A 113 -3.41 9.96 12.79
N LEU A 114 -3.70 9.41 11.61
CA LEU A 114 -4.75 8.41 11.47
C LEU A 114 -4.33 7.10 12.14
N GLY A 115 -5.26 6.46 12.85
CA GLY A 115 -5.02 5.15 13.42
C GLY A 115 -4.90 4.06 12.37
N ILE A 116 -4.18 3.00 12.71
CA ILE A 116 -3.97 1.87 11.80
C ILE A 116 -5.30 1.24 11.37
N ASN A 117 -6.24 1.08 12.30
CA ASN A 117 -7.54 0.51 11.98
C ASN A 117 -8.28 1.35 10.94
N LEU A 118 -8.17 2.68 11.03
CA LEU A 118 -8.79 3.58 10.07
C LEU A 118 -8.17 3.43 8.68
N LEU A 119 -6.85 3.28 8.61
CA LEU A 119 -6.18 3.05 7.31
C LEU A 119 -6.67 1.77 6.65
N VAL A 120 -6.83 0.69 7.40
CA VAL A 120 -7.38 -0.56 6.87
C VAL A 120 -8.81 -0.36 6.37
N GLU A 121 -9.65 0.32 7.16
CA GLU A 121 -11.03 0.59 6.75
C GLU A 121 -11.09 1.44 5.48
N LEU A 122 -10.20 2.44 5.35
CA LEU A 122 -10.13 3.27 4.15
C LEU A 122 -9.71 2.44 2.93
N ALA A 123 -8.75 1.53 3.11
CA ALA A 123 -8.33 0.64 2.04
C ALA A 123 -9.49 -0.21 1.54
N LEU A 124 -10.28 -0.77 2.46
CA LEU A 124 -11.45 -1.57 2.10
C LEU A 124 -12.52 -0.71 1.42
N SER A 125 -12.72 0.52 1.88
CA SER A 125 -13.70 1.44 1.30
C SER A 125 -13.39 1.78 -0.16
N LEU A 126 -12.13 1.90 -0.52
CA LEU A 126 -11.73 2.20 -1.90
C LEU A 126 -12.14 1.09 -2.87
N ILE A 127 -12.25 -0.12 -2.39
CA ILE A 127 -12.57 -1.29 -3.20
C ILE A 127 -14.08 -1.54 -3.28
N HIS A 128 -14.81 -1.23 -2.21
CA HIS A 128 -16.23 -1.59 -2.05
C HIS A 128 -17.21 -0.42 -2.25
N ILE A 129 -16.83 0.57 -3.02
CA ILE A 129 -17.73 1.69 -3.36
C ILE A 129 -18.81 1.25 -4.34
#